data_9c06d91acf48918a61aaf07a430c8083
#
_entry.id   9c06d91acf48918a61aaf07a430c8083
#
_cell.length_a   1.000
_cell.length_b   1.000
_cell.length_c   1.000
_cell.angle_alpha   90.00
_cell.angle_beta   90.00
_cell.angle_gamma   90.00
#
_symmetry.space_group_name_H-M   'P 1'
#
loop_
_entity.id
_entity.type
_entity.pdbx_description
1 polymer ?
#
loop_
_entity_poly.entity_id
_entity_poly.type
_entity_poly.pdbx_seq_one_letter_code
_entity_poly.pdbx_strand_id
1 'polypeptide(L)'
;SAASDVYKRQLFMTILILIGMAVLVGVLLLYVFELGRSRRLLLKAGNARKALRSSEELFRSIMQNVHAFILLINRDFVVIRTNYYDITKARKPEGRLPRVGDLLRCNNALSAEGGCGTHELCGSCPIRRKIEETYRAKSSFTDLEATLNIRDRRGEVSECDTYVSGEYMEIDDKEGMVITVHDITRLKKAEVELHKAREKAENADRSKSAFLANMSHEIRTPLNAIVGFSELLASAGTEEEKTQFLEIVHSNNELLQQLIADILDLSKIEAGTLEFTFSEVDVKQLMLDIEQLFRMRLEDKAAVIQIIRETPADECIMYTDR
;
A
#
# COMPACT_ATOMS: atom_id res chain seq x y z
N SER A 1 100.71 13.64 -54.14
CA SER A 1 101.12 12.29 -54.36
C SER A 1 99.97 11.32 -54.15
N ALA A 2 99.96 10.26 -54.95
CA ALA A 2 98.78 9.35 -55.05
C ALA A 2 98.32 8.76 -53.71
N ALA A 3 99.13 8.57 -52.67
CA ALA A 3 98.81 8.08 -51.36
C ALA A 3 97.88 9.02 -50.52
N SER A 4 98.07 10.37 -50.71
CA SER A 4 97.19 11.38 -50.06
C SER A 4 95.79 11.42 -50.62
N ASP A 5 95.67 11.12 -51.93
CA ASP A 5 94.34 11.11 -52.56
C ASP A 5 93.52 9.84 -52.25
N VAL A 6 94.18 8.71 -52.07
CA VAL A 6 93.53 7.47 -51.62
C VAL A 6 92.98 7.61 -50.15
N TYR A 7 93.81 8.22 -49.26
CA TYR A 7 93.42 8.46 -47.87
C TYR A 7 92.23 9.43 -47.78
N LYS A 8 92.22 10.51 -48.62
CA LYS A 8 91.08 11.44 -48.66
C LYS A 8 89.81 10.79 -49.18
N ARG A 9 89.88 9.93 -50.16
CA ARG A 9 88.70 9.16 -50.64
C ARG A 9 88.20 8.17 -49.61
N GLN A 10 89.07 7.51 -48.89
CA GLN A 10 88.71 6.54 -47.84
C GLN A 10 88.03 7.26 -46.62
N LEU A 11 88.62 8.42 -46.24
CA LEU A 11 88.01 9.27 -45.18
C LEU A 11 86.63 9.79 -45.59
N PHE A 12 86.51 10.23 -46.85
CA PHE A 12 85.24 10.72 -47.37
C PHE A 12 84.17 9.59 -47.37
N MET A 13 84.47 8.40 -47.81
CA MET A 13 83.58 7.24 -47.77
C MET A 13 83.16 6.84 -46.35
N THR A 14 84.10 6.86 -45.38
CA THR A 14 83.77 6.56 -43.95
C THR A 14 82.86 7.62 -43.37
N ILE A 15 83.06 8.90 -43.66
CA ILE A 15 82.18 9.98 -43.23
C ILE A 15 80.73 9.81 -43.81
N LEU A 16 80.69 9.47 -45.16
CA LEU A 16 79.40 9.24 -45.81
C LEU A 16 78.63 8.05 -45.20
N ILE A 17 79.30 6.94 -44.83
CA ILE A 17 78.71 5.81 -44.16
C ILE A 17 78.23 6.16 -42.72
N LEU A 18 79.00 6.96 -42.00
CA LEU A 18 78.60 7.40 -40.65
C LEU A 18 77.37 8.32 -40.68
N ILE A 19 77.31 9.25 -41.68
CA ILE A 19 76.13 10.11 -41.92
C ILE A 19 74.94 9.23 -42.29
N GLY A 20 75.09 8.26 -43.17
CA GLY A 20 74.04 7.36 -43.58
C GLY A 20 73.49 6.54 -42.38
N MET A 21 74.40 6.02 -41.51
CA MET A 21 73.98 5.32 -40.25
C MET A 21 73.29 6.25 -39.31
N ALA A 22 73.73 7.49 -39.11
CA ALA A 22 73.07 8.44 -38.21
C ALA A 22 71.66 8.80 -38.71
N VAL A 23 71.47 8.96 -40.01
CA VAL A 23 70.15 9.20 -40.64
C VAL A 23 69.23 7.96 -40.41
N LEU A 24 69.77 6.76 -40.65
CA LEU A 24 69.01 5.51 -40.46
C LEU A 24 68.57 5.34 -38.99
N VAL A 25 69.44 5.58 -38.01
CA VAL A 25 69.10 5.56 -36.57
C VAL A 25 68.08 6.63 -36.25
N GLY A 26 68.20 7.84 -36.79
CA GLY A 26 67.20 8.90 -36.61
C GLY A 26 65.81 8.53 -37.14
N VAL A 27 65.74 7.94 -38.33
CA VAL A 27 64.46 7.44 -38.88
C VAL A 27 63.87 6.31 -38.03
N LEU A 28 64.72 5.39 -37.56
CA LEU A 28 64.26 4.29 -36.69
C LEU A 28 63.72 4.78 -35.36
N LEU A 29 64.37 5.77 -34.74
CA LEU A 29 63.89 6.39 -33.48
C LEU A 29 62.55 7.11 -33.66
N LEU A 30 62.40 7.86 -34.77
CA LEU A 30 61.14 8.50 -35.14
C LEU A 30 60.03 7.46 -35.34
N TYR A 31 60.33 6.38 -36.06
CA TYR A 31 59.34 5.28 -36.23
C TYR A 31 58.95 4.62 -34.94
N VAL A 32 59.87 4.30 -34.04
CA VAL A 32 59.59 3.75 -32.72
C VAL A 32 58.78 4.71 -31.85
N PHE A 33 59.06 6.01 -31.91
CA PHE A 33 58.32 7.05 -31.23
C PHE A 33 56.86 7.14 -31.71
N GLU A 34 56.62 7.15 -33.02
CA GLU A 34 55.29 7.17 -33.64
C GLU A 34 54.50 5.87 -33.32
N LEU A 35 55.17 4.71 -33.38
CA LEU A 35 54.57 3.43 -32.91
C LEU A 35 54.16 3.49 -31.47
N GLY A 36 55.00 4.03 -30.60
CA GLY A 36 54.69 4.21 -29.16
C GLY A 36 53.54 5.15 -28.89
N ARG A 37 53.44 6.24 -29.67
CA ARG A 37 52.33 7.22 -29.63
C ARG A 37 51.02 6.58 -30.09
N SER A 38 51.02 5.90 -31.21
CA SER A 38 49.86 5.20 -31.77
C SER A 38 49.35 4.14 -30.81
N ARG A 39 50.24 3.32 -30.24
CA ARG A 39 49.89 2.30 -29.23
C ARG A 39 49.23 2.91 -27.98
N ARG A 40 49.74 4.05 -27.47
CA ARG A 40 49.13 4.75 -26.32
C ARG A 40 47.74 5.29 -26.64
N LEU A 41 47.53 5.83 -27.85
CA LEU A 41 46.21 6.30 -28.30
C LEU A 41 45.22 5.14 -28.41
N LEU A 42 45.59 4.01 -28.96
CA LEU A 42 44.77 2.81 -29.05
C LEU A 42 44.40 2.26 -27.67
N LEU A 43 45.36 2.25 -26.75
CA LEU A 43 45.08 1.82 -25.34
C LEU A 43 44.09 2.77 -24.61
N LYS A 44 44.27 4.09 -24.79
CA LYS A 44 43.34 5.09 -24.26
C LYS A 44 41.93 4.94 -24.85
N ALA A 45 41.82 4.77 -26.16
CA ALA A 45 40.54 4.53 -26.83
C ALA A 45 39.88 3.23 -26.38
N GLY A 46 40.68 2.15 -26.24
CA GLY A 46 40.20 0.87 -25.72
C GLY A 46 39.63 0.98 -24.26
N ASN A 47 40.39 1.69 -23.41
CA ASN A 47 39.93 1.90 -22.01
C ASN A 47 38.68 2.78 -21.94
N ALA A 48 38.59 3.86 -22.75
CA ALA A 48 37.43 4.71 -22.84
C ALA A 48 36.19 3.93 -23.33
N ARG A 49 36.36 3.09 -24.37
CA ARG A 49 35.28 2.23 -24.87
C ARG A 49 34.81 1.19 -23.82
N LYS A 50 35.75 0.61 -23.07
CA LYS A 50 35.43 -0.34 -22.00
C LYS A 50 34.67 0.34 -20.86
N ALA A 51 35.09 1.54 -20.45
CA ALA A 51 34.42 2.34 -19.44
C ALA A 51 33.00 2.74 -19.85
N LEU A 52 32.83 3.18 -21.11
CA LEU A 52 31.51 3.51 -21.67
C LEU A 52 30.59 2.28 -21.67
N ARG A 53 31.08 1.14 -22.13
CA ARG A 53 30.31 -0.09 -22.15
C ARG A 53 29.88 -0.54 -20.75
N SER A 54 30.78 -0.48 -19.76
CA SER A 54 30.46 -0.79 -18.36
C SER A 54 29.42 0.17 -17.79
N SER A 55 29.50 1.46 -18.12
CA SER A 55 28.52 2.47 -17.72
C SER A 55 27.14 2.19 -18.36
N GLU A 56 27.11 1.83 -19.66
CA GLU A 56 25.87 1.47 -20.35
C GLU A 56 25.21 0.19 -19.75
N GLU A 57 26.00 -0.82 -19.42
CA GLU A 57 25.53 -2.05 -18.81
C GLU A 57 24.96 -1.78 -17.41
N LEU A 58 25.64 -0.97 -16.59
CA LEU A 58 25.17 -0.54 -15.29
C LEU A 58 23.86 0.25 -15.39
N PHE A 59 23.82 1.24 -16.28
CA PHE A 59 22.61 2.04 -16.53
C PHE A 59 21.43 1.15 -16.94
N ARG A 60 21.65 0.20 -17.85
CA ARG A 60 20.62 -0.76 -18.28
C ARG A 60 20.14 -1.61 -17.12
N SER A 61 21.04 -2.11 -16.28
CA SER A 61 20.68 -2.90 -15.10
C SER A 61 19.84 -2.09 -14.11
N ILE A 62 20.20 -0.84 -13.85
CA ILE A 62 19.42 0.05 -12.98
C ILE A 62 18.02 0.25 -13.58
N MET A 63 17.92 0.60 -14.85
CA MET A 63 16.64 0.85 -15.51
C MET A 63 15.71 -0.36 -15.52
N GLN A 64 16.23 -1.58 -15.54
CA GLN A 64 15.44 -2.81 -15.53
C GLN A 64 14.96 -3.23 -14.14
N ASN A 65 15.68 -2.85 -13.07
CA ASN A 65 15.39 -3.26 -11.70
C ASN A 65 14.63 -2.21 -10.89
N VAL A 66 14.48 -0.99 -11.37
CA VAL A 66 13.68 0.04 -10.73
C VAL A 66 12.19 -0.26 -10.92
N HIS A 67 11.43 -0.34 -9.82
CA HIS A 67 9.97 -0.57 -9.81
C HIS A 67 9.16 0.71 -10.09
N ALA A 68 9.66 1.54 -11.01
CA ALA A 68 9.03 2.75 -11.46
C ALA A 68 9.22 2.90 -12.98
N PHE A 69 8.25 3.52 -13.63
CA PHE A 69 8.46 3.92 -15.02
C PHE A 69 9.29 5.19 -15.05
N ILE A 70 10.41 5.14 -15.77
CA ILE A 70 11.28 6.28 -16.00
C ILE A 70 11.11 6.70 -17.46
N LEU A 71 10.79 7.98 -17.66
CA LEU A 71 10.50 8.56 -18.97
C LEU A 71 11.38 9.79 -19.15
N LEU A 72 12.18 9.81 -20.21
CA LEU A 72 12.82 11.04 -20.68
C LEU A 72 11.92 11.63 -21.76
N ILE A 73 11.43 12.84 -21.54
CA ILE A 73 10.51 13.54 -22.44
C ILE A 73 11.11 14.84 -22.96
N ASN A 74 10.63 15.28 -24.11
CA ASN A 74 10.86 16.63 -24.62
C ASN A 74 9.72 17.59 -24.20
N ARG A 75 9.81 18.84 -24.62
CA ARG A 75 8.84 19.91 -24.31
C ARG A 75 7.43 19.63 -24.88
N ASP A 76 7.32 18.78 -25.91
CA ASP A 76 6.05 18.36 -26.53
C ASP A 76 5.46 17.11 -25.86
N PHE A 77 5.97 16.71 -24.69
CA PHE A 77 5.60 15.50 -23.95
C PHE A 77 5.89 14.18 -24.66
N VAL A 78 6.68 14.23 -25.74
CA VAL A 78 7.07 13.03 -26.47
C VAL A 78 8.14 12.28 -25.69
N VAL A 79 7.94 10.98 -25.50
CA VAL A 79 8.85 10.11 -24.77
C VAL A 79 10.01 9.73 -25.69
N ILE A 80 11.20 10.25 -25.39
CA ILE A 80 12.44 10.00 -26.13
C ILE A 80 13.07 8.67 -25.69
N ARG A 81 13.07 8.41 -24.38
CA ARG A 81 13.65 7.20 -23.77
C ARG A 81 12.84 6.75 -22.57
N THR A 82 12.72 5.44 -22.36
CA THR A 82 11.94 4.88 -21.24
C THR A 82 12.37 3.44 -20.97
N ASN A 83 12.17 2.99 -19.73
CA ASN A 83 12.24 1.60 -19.32
C ASN A 83 10.88 0.87 -19.39
N TYR A 84 9.81 1.57 -19.77
CA TYR A 84 8.45 1.02 -19.81
C TYR A 84 8.36 -0.30 -20.57
N TYR A 85 8.99 -0.39 -21.74
CA TYR A 85 8.94 -1.59 -22.58
C TYR A 85 9.74 -2.76 -21.98
N ASP A 86 10.80 -2.47 -21.23
CA ASP A 86 11.60 -3.49 -20.54
C ASP A 86 10.83 -4.08 -19.36
N ILE A 87 10.08 -3.26 -18.63
CA ILE A 87 9.27 -3.67 -17.46
C ILE A 87 8.00 -4.39 -17.91
N THR A 88 7.23 -3.79 -18.83
CA THR A 88 5.90 -4.28 -19.22
C THR A 88 5.93 -5.38 -20.28
N LYS A 89 7.11 -5.63 -20.89
CA LYS A 89 7.27 -6.51 -22.06
C LYS A 89 6.35 -6.13 -23.23
N ALA A 90 5.92 -4.87 -23.28
CA ALA A 90 5.12 -4.37 -24.38
C ALA A 90 5.96 -4.18 -25.64
N ARG A 91 5.34 -4.38 -26.81
CA ARG A 91 6.04 -4.12 -28.09
C ARG A 91 6.24 -2.61 -28.26
N LYS A 92 7.45 -2.21 -28.59
CA LYS A 92 7.77 -0.83 -28.93
C LYS A 92 7.06 -0.44 -30.24
N PRO A 93 6.35 0.70 -30.27
CA PRO A 93 5.68 1.13 -31.50
C PRO A 93 6.66 1.41 -32.62
N GLU A 94 6.27 1.06 -33.84
CA GLU A 94 7.01 1.42 -35.06
C GLU A 94 6.46 2.77 -35.54
N GLY A 95 7.30 3.73 -35.74
CA GLY A 95 6.93 5.06 -36.26
C GLY A 95 6.95 6.17 -35.21
N ARG A 96 5.84 6.88 -35.01
CA ARG A 96 5.79 8.04 -34.13
C ARG A 96 6.01 7.63 -32.65
N LEU A 97 6.91 8.34 -31.97
CA LEU A 97 7.13 8.15 -30.54
C LEU A 97 5.88 8.59 -29.74
N PRO A 98 5.46 7.82 -28.74
CA PRO A 98 4.29 8.14 -27.94
C PRO A 98 4.53 9.33 -27.02
N ARG A 99 3.47 10.04 -26.67
CA ARG A 99 3.48 10.97 -25.56
C ARG A 99 3.27 10.23 -24.23
N VAL A 100 3.50 10.90 -23.11
CA VAL A 100 3.44 10.32 -21.76
C VAL A 100 2.13 9.56 -21.52
N GLY A 101 0.98 10.18 -21.76
CA GLY A 101 -0.33 9.56 -21.53
C GLY A 101 -0.64 8.38 -22.48
N ASP A 102 -0.13 8.43 -23.72
CA ASP A 102 -0.28 7.32 -24.67
C ASP A 102 0.50 6.09 -24.19
N LEU A 103 1.73 6.32 -23.71
CA LEU A 103 2.59 5.27 -23.17
C LEU A 103 2.00 4.63 -21.91
N LEU A 104 1.54 5.46 -20.98
CA LEU A 104 0.92 5.03 -19.72
C LEU A 104 -0.52 4.51 -19.89
N ARG A 105 -1.03 4.50 -21.14
CA ARG A 105 -2.37 4.04 -21.50
C ARG A 105 -3.49 4.81 -20.79
N CYS A 106 -3.29 6.10 -20.58
CA CYS A 106 -4.32 6.99 -20.04
C CYS A 106 -5.59 6.90 -20.89
N ASN A 107 -6.74 6.65 -20.27
CA ASN A 107 -8.00 6.49 -20.96
C ASN A 107 -8.37 7.71 -21.82
N ASN A 108 -8.13 8.92 -21.33
CA ASN A 108 -8.37 10.16 -22.08
C ASN A 108 -7.47 10.27 -23.30
N ALA A 109 -6.19 9.85 -23.20
CA ALA A 109 -5.27 9.84 -24.31
C ALA A 109 -5.69 8.84 -25.39
N LEU A 110 -6.12 7.65 -25.00
CA LEU A 110 -6.55 6.59 -25.93
C LEU A 110 -7.94 6.83 -26.54
N SER A 111 -8.74 7.71 -25.96
CA SER A 111 -10.07 8.08 -26.47
C SER A 111 -10.03 9.24 -27.44
N ALA A 112 -8.91 9.95 -27.57
CA ALA A 112 -8.74 11.09 -28.47
C ALA A 112 -7.85 10.70 -29.66
N GLU A 113 -8.26 11.03 -30.89
CA GLU A 113 -7.52 10.73 -32.12
C GLU A 113 -6.09 11.31 -32.13
N GLY A 114 -5.89 12.48 -31.53
CA GLY A 114 -4.58 13.13 -31.40
C GLY A 114 -3.70 12.62 -30.28
N GLY A 115 -4.21 11.70 -29.43
CA GLY A 115 -3.50 11.13 -28.28
C GLY A 115 -3.42 12.07 -27.07
N CYS A 116 -2.43 11.86 -26.22
CA CYS A 116 -2.23 12.63 -25.00
C CYS A 116 -2.12 14.14 -25.28
N GLY A 117 -2.96 14.92 -24.58
CA GLY A 117 -3.01 16.38 -24.70
C GLY A 117 -4.08 16.92 -25.63
N THR A 118 -4.86 16.08 -26.31
CA THR A 118 -5.91 16.51 -27.26
C THR A 118 -7.32 16.25 -26.77
N HIS A 119 -7.49 15.50 -25.68
CA HIS A 119 -8.79 15.32 -25.03
C HIS A 119 -9.16 16.54 -24.19
N GLU A 120 -10.46 16.86 -24.08
CA GLU A 120 -10.98 18.01 -23.30
C GLU A 120 -10.44 18.03 -21.85
N LEU A 121 -10.39 16.89 -21.19
CA LEU A 121 -9.89 16.75 -19.82
C LEU A 121 -8.37 16.87 -19.69
N CYS A 122 -7.62 16.89 -20.79
CA CYS A 122 -6.16 17.05 -20.72
C CYS A 122 -5.74 18.44 -20.23
N GLY A 123 -6.58 19.47 -20.40
CA GLY A 123 -6.33 20.81 -19.86
C GLY A 123 -6.31 20.88 -18.32
N SER A 124 -7.09 20.01 -17.66
CA SER A 124 -7.14 19.89 -16.19
C SER A 124 -6.24 18.80 -15.62
N CYS A 125 -5.48 18.09 -16.44
CA CYS A 125 -4.60 17.00 -16.00
C CYS A 125 -3.51 17.52 -15.04
N PRO A 126 -3.44 17.04 -13.79
CA PRO A 126 -2.50 17.54 -12.79
C PRO A 126 -1.05 17.27 -13.20
N ILE A 127 -0.78 16.10 -13.81
CA ILE A 127 0.56 15.72 -14.25
C ILE A 127 1.01 16.66 -15.39
N ARG A 128 0.13 16.89 -16.39
CA ARG A 128 0.46 17.77 -17.51
C ARG A 128 0.77 19.19 -17.04
N ARG A 129 -0.09 19.75 -16.21
CA ARG A 129 0.08 21.11 -15.67
C ARG A 129 1.39 21.23 -14.90
N LYS A 130 1.71 20.23 -14.05
CA LYS A 130 2.94 20.24 -13.26
C LYS A 130 4.18 20.15 -14.12
N ILE A 131 4.18 19.34 -15.17
CA ILE A 131 5.27 19.25 -16.16
C ILE A 131 5.45 20.60 -16.86
N GLU A 132 4.38 21.26 -17.31
CA GLU A 132 4.45 22.57 -17.98
C GLU A 132 5.00 23.66 -17.05
N GLU A 133 4.58 23.69 -15.79
CA GLU A 133 5.11 24.61 -14.76
C GLU A 133 6.62 24.38 -14.56
N THR A 134 7.02 23.12 -14.47
CA THR A 134 8.43 22.72 -14.25
C THR A 134 9.32 23.10 -15.41
N TYR A 135 8.86 22.94 -16.66
CA TYR A 135 9.60 23.43 -17.83
C TYR A 135 9.76 24.96 -17.84
N ARG A 136 8.71 25.70 -17.44
CA ARG A 136 8.79 27.19 -17.37
C ARG A 136 9.75 27.65 -16.27
N ALA A 137 9.73 26.97 -15.13
CA ALA A 137 10.56 27.32 -13.97
C ALA A 137 11.97 26.74 -14.04
N LYS A 138 12.27 25.84 -15.00
CA LYS A 138 13.52 25.05 -15.09
C LYS A 138 13.91 24.44 -13.74
N SER A 139 12.94 23.80 -13.09
CA SER A 139 13.04 23.29 -11.72
C SER A 139 12.78 21.78 -11.66
N SER A 140 12.50 21.25 -10.48
CA SER A 140 12.07 19.88 -10.26
C SER A 140 10.80 19.84 -9.39
N PHE A 141 10.11 18.71 -9.38
CA PHE A 141 9.04 18.41 -8.44
C PHE A 141 9.11 16.95 -8.01
N THR A 142 8.68 16.67 -6.81
CA THR A 142 8.67 15.32 -6.23
C THR A 142 7.27 14.98 -5.74
N ASP A 143 6.95 13.69 -5.79
CA ASP A 143 5.79 13.06 -5.15
C ASP A 143 4.45 13.76 -5.43
N LEU A 144 4.25 14.22 -6.67
CA LEU A 144 2.94 14.64 -7.13
C LEU A 144 2.01 13.44 -7.13
N GLU A 145 1.04 13.45 -6.23
CA GLU A 145 0.00 12.44 -6.20
C GLU A 145 -1.03 12.71 -7.30
N ALA A 146 -1.29 11.69 -8.11
CA ALA A 146 -2.28 11.78 -9.18
C ALA A 146 -2.93 10.43 -9.44
N THR A 147 -4.25 10.43 -9.60
CA THR A 147 -5.01 9.26 -10.02
C THR A 147 -5.20 9.32 -11.53
N LEU A 148 -4.78 8.27 -12.22
CA LEU A 148 -4.91 8.08 -13.65
C LEU A 148 -5.96 7.01 -13.94
N ASN A 149 -6.90 7.31 -14.85
CA ASN A 149 -7.74 6.29 -15.45
C ASN A 149 -6.96 5.63 -16.58
N ILE A 150 -6.50 4.41 -16.35
CA ILE A 150 -5.74 3.63 -17.32
C ILE A 150 -6.62 2.57 -17.98
N ARG A 151 -6.42 2.36 -19.29
CA ARG A 151 -7.13 1.32 -20.05
C ARG A 151 -6.20 0.15 -20.31
N ASP A 152 -6.56 -1.02 -19.86
CA ASP A 152 -5.80 -2.24 -20.09
C ASP A 152 -5.86 -2.72 -21.55
N ARG A 153 -5.21 -3.85 -21.86
CA ARG A 153 -5.21 -4.43 -23.22
C ARG A 153 -6.56 -5.05 -23.62
N ARG A 154 -7.43 -5.31 -22.65
CA ARG A 154 -8.77 -5.85 -22.87
C ARG A 154 -9.81 -4.74 -23.07
N GLY A 155 -9.41 -3.48 -22.86
CA GLY A 155 -10.27 -2.31 -22.96
C GLY A 155 -10.90 -1.90 -21.63
N GLU A 156 -10.63 -2.60 -20.53
CA GLU A 156 -11.14 -2.28 -19.21
C GLU A 156 -10.42 -1.03 -18.66
N VAL A 157 -11.20 -0.13 -18.08
CA VAL A 157 -10.68 1.09 -17.47
C VAL A 157 -10.63 0.91 -15.95
N SER A 158 -9.47 1.20 -15.37
CA SER A 158 -9.25 1.14 -13.93
C SER A 158 -8.53 2.39 -13.43
N GLU A 159 -8.77 2.75 -12.19
CA GLU A 159 -8.04 3.80 -11.51
C GLU A 159 -6.68 3.29 -11.06
N CYS A 160 -5.65 4.08 -11.34
CA CYS A 160 -4.27 3.84 -10.95
C CYS A 160 -3.77 5.07 -10.18
N ASP A 161 -3.55 4.90 -8.89
CA ASP A 161 -2.93 5.92 -8.06
C ASP A 161 -1.43 5.94 -8.29
N THR A 162 -0.88 7.13 -8.55
CA THR A 162 0.53 7.28 -8.90
C THR A 162 1.19 8.39 -8.09
N TYR A 163 2.48 8.19 -7.75
CA TYR A 163 3.40 9.29 -7.46
C TYR A 163 4.22 9.59 -8.69
N VAL A 164 4.21 10.86 -9.08
CA VAL A 164 4.95 11.35 -10.21
C VAL A 164 5.97 12.38 -9.74
N SER A 165 7.22 12.19 -10.12
CA SER A 165 8.29 13.18 -9.90
C SER A 165 8.92 13.55 -11.23
N GLY A 166 9.42 14.78 -11.36
CA GLY A 166 10.00 15.28 -12.58
C GLY A 166 11.19 16.18 -12.32
N GLU A 167 12.25 16.00 -13.09
CA GLU A 167 13.47 16.80 -13.03
C GLU A 167 13.78 17.37 -14.40
N TYR A 168 13.86 18.71 -14.49
CA TYR A 168 14.29 19.41 -15.69
C TYR A 168 15.77 19.14 -15.96
N MET A 169 16.12 18.93 -17.22
CA MET A 169 17.49 18.76 -17.66
C MET A 169 17.71 19.38 -19.03
N GLU A 170 18.96 19.72 -19.31
CA GLU A 170 19.42 20.20 -20.61
C GLU A 170 20.61 19.35 -21.05
N ILE A 171 20.49 18.71 -22.22
CA ILE A 171 21.53 17.84 -22.79
C ILE A 171 21.73 18.27 -24.22
N ASP A 172 22.96 18.64 -24.58
CA ASP A 172 23.35 19.09 -25.94
C ASP A 172 22.41 20.19 -26.46
N ASP A 173 22.19 21.23 -25.65
CA ASP A 173 21.33 22.40 -25.94
C ASP A 173 19.83 22.02 -26.18
N LYS A 174 19.42 20.82 -25.79
CA LYS A 174 18.03 20.38 -25.89
C LYS A 174 17.41 20.26 -24.50
N GLU A 175 16.29 20.95 -24.31
CA GLU A 175 15.51 20.85 -23.09
C GLU A 175 14.81 19.48 -23.00
N GLY A 176 14.89 18.86 -21.84
CA GLY A 176 14.25 17.59 -21.52
C GLY A 176 13.78 17.56 -20.08
N MET A 177 13.04 16.54 -19.75
CA MET A 177 12.65 16.24 -18.38
C MET A 177 12.68 14.74 -18.14
N VAL A 178 13.29 14.32 -17.05
CA VAL A 178 13.16 12.95 -16.55
C VAL A 178 11.96 12.90 -15.65
N ILE A 179 11.00 12.03 -15.96
CA ILE A 179 9.82 11.78 -15.17
C ILE A 179 9.90 10.37 -14.61
N THR A 180 9.61 10.22 -13.33
CA THR A 180 9.40 8.92 -12.68
C THR A 180 7.95 8.77 -12.30
N VAL A 181 7.36 7.61 -12.61
CA VAL A 181 5.97 7.29 -12.29
C VAL A 181 5.95 5.99 -11.48
N HIS A 182 5.51 6.07 -10.25
CA HIS A 182 5.32 4.95 -9.34
C HIS A 182 3.83 4.63 -9.24
N ASP A 183 3.46 3.39 -9.50
CA ASP A 183 2.12 2.88 -9.20
C ASP A 183 2.04 2.56 -7.69
N ILE A 184 1.22 3.31 -6.98
CA ILE A 184 0.98 3.17 -5.54
C ILE A 184 -0.41 2.61 -5.21
N THR A 185 -1.14 2.13 -6.22
CA THR A 185 -2.53 1.66 -6.07
C THR A 185 -2.63 0.54 -5.02
N ARG A 186 -1.69 -0.40 -5.05
CA ARG A 186 -1.66 -1.48 -4.05
C ARG A 186 -1.35 -0.97 -2.65
N LEU A 187 -0.44 -0.02 -2.54
CA LEU A 187 -0.06 0.59 -1.27
C LEU A 187 -1.25 1.32 -0.64
N LYS A 188 -1.93 2.16 -1.41
CA LYS A 188 -3.13 2.88 -0.94
C LYS A 188 -4.26 1.94 -0.53
N LYS A 189 -4.52 0.89 -1.31
CA LYS A 189 -5.53 -0.11 -0.95
C LYS A 189 -5.19 -0.80 0.37
N ALA A 190 -3.94 -1.21 0.54
CA ALA A 190 -3.48 -1.83 1.79
C ALA A 190 -3.57 -0.88 2.99
N GLU A 191 -3.26 0.41 2.81
CA GLU A 191 -3.38 1.44 3.85
C GLU A 191 -4.84 1.63 4.29
N VAL A 192 -5.78 1.72 3.33
CA VAL A 192 -7.21 1.83 3.62
C VAL A 192 -7.74 0.59 4.35
N GLU A 193 -7.33 -0.61 3.94
CA GLU A 193 -7.70 -1.85 4.62
C GLU A 193 -7.15 -1.91 6.05
N LEU A 194 -5.89 -1.52 6.24
CA LEU A 194 -5.26 -1.45 7.56
C LEU A 194 -5.98 -0.45 8.47
N HIS A 195 -6.32 0.73 7.94
CA HIS A 195 -7.07 1.73 8.70
C HIS A 195 -8.43 1.20 9.16
N LYS A 196 -9.19 0.58 8.27
CA LYS A 196 -10.49 -0.05 8.59
C LYS A 196 -10.35 -1.17 9.63
N ALA A 197 -9.34 -2.01 9.50
CA ALA A 197 -9.08 -3.08 10.46
C ALA A 197 -8.73 -2.52 11.84
N ARG A 198 -7.91 -1.47 11.89
CA ARG A 198 -7.55 -0.77 13.11
C ARG A 198 -8.75 -0.13 13.80
N GLU A 199 -9.57 0.62 13.05
CA GLU A 199 -10.80 1.23 13.60
C GLU A 199 -11.73 0.16 14.18
N LYS A 200 -11.89 -0.96 13.48
CA LYS A 200 -12.71 -2.08 13.97
C LYS A 200 -12.16 -2.66 15.28
N ALA A 201 -10.84 -2.83 15.37
CA ALA A 201 -10.17 -3.33 16.57
C ALA A 201 -10.30 -2.33 17.74
N GLU A 202 -10.08 -1.04 17.52
CA GLU A 202 -10.21 0.01 18.54
C GLU A 202 -11.65 0.13 19.04
N ASN A 203 -12.65 0.02 18.16
CA ASN A 203 -14.06 0.04 18.54
C ASN A 203 -14.45 -1.21 19.36
N ALA A 204 -13.94 -2.39 18.99
CA ALA A 204 -14.14 -3.61 19.76
C ALA A 204 -13.53 -3.52 21.17
N ASP A 205 -12.32 -2.96 21.29
CA ASP A 205 -11.62 -2.77 22.57
C ASP A 205 -12.38 -1.78 23.47
N ARG A 206 -12.84 -0.65 22.91
CA ARG A 206 -13.68 0.32 23.63
C ARG A 206 -14.98 -0.30 24.13
N SER A 207 -15.66 -1.08 23.27
CA SER A 207 -16.91 -1.76 23.64
C SER A 207 -16.67 -2.76 24.76
N LYS A 208 -15.57 -3.53 24.69
CA LYS A 208 -15.17 -4.48 25.75
C LYS A 208 -14.85 -3.76 27.06
N SER A 209 -14.13 -2.66 27.02
CA SER A 209 -13.80 -1.86 28.21
C SER A 209 -15.04 -1.25 28.86
N ALA A 210 -15.95 -0.68 28.05
CA ALA A 210 -17.22 -0.15 28.53
C ALA A 210 -18.11 -1.25 29.14
N PHE A 211 -18.17 -2.42 28.49
CA PHE A 211 -18.89 -3.58 29.03
C PHE A 211 -18.36 -4.00 30.39
N LEU A 212 -17.04 -4.16 30.56
CA LEU A 212 -16.42 -4.53 31.81
C LEU A 212 -16.68 -3.49 32.93
N ALA A 213 -16.62 -2.20 32.60
CA ALA A 213 -16.92 -1.13 33.53
C ALA A 213 -18.38 -1.17 34.01
N ASN A 214 -19.33 -1.34 33.07
CA ASN A 214 -20.74 -1.46 33.37
C ASN A 214 -21.04 -2.70 34.20
N MET A 215 -20.49 -3.86 33.85
CA MET A 215 -20.67 -5.10 34.62
C MET A 215 -20.13 -4.98 36.03
N SER A 216 -18.99 -4.32 36.20
CA SER A 216 -18.44 -4.07 37.55
C SER A 216 -19.38 -3.22 38.40
N HIS A 217 -20.09 -2.26 37.80
CA HIS A 217 -21.04 -1.42 38.47
C HIS A 217 -22.32 -2.21 38.81
N GLU A 218 -22.87 -2.97 37.85
CA GLU A 218 -24.06 -3.78 38.00
C GLU A 218 -23.90 -4.90 39.06
N ILE A 219 -22.69 -5.47 39.18
CA ILE A 219 -22.35 -6.46 40.24
C ILE A 219 -22.20 -5.79 41.60
N ARG A 220 -21.57 -4.60 41.64
CA ARG A 220 -21.30 -3.93 42.94
C ARG A 220 -22.55 -3.51 43.67
N THR A 221 -23.59 -3.08 42.96
CA THR A 221 -24.84 -2.57 43.55
C THR A 221 -25.57 -3.65 44.38
N PRO A 222 -25.92 -4.83 43.82
CA PRO A 222 -26.58 -5.90 44.63
C PRO A 222 -25.63 -6.45 45.69
N LEU A 223 -24.31 -6.55 45.41
CA LEU A 223 -23.36 -7.03 46.41
C LEU A 223 -23.31 -6.11 47.64
N ASN A 224 -23.27 -4.78 47.43
CA ASN A 224 -23.31 -3.82 48.57
C ASN A 224 -24.64 -3.89 49.35
N ALA A 225 -25.76 -4.12 48.66
CA ALA A 225 -27.04 -4.33 49.32
C ALA A 225 -27.04 -5.61 50.17
N ILE A 226 -26.54 -6.73 49.63
CA ILE A 226 -26.42 -8.00 50.37
C ILE A 226 -25.56 -7.79 51.64
N VAL A 227 -24.39 -7.18 51.52
CA VAL A 227 -23.48 -6.93 52.65
C VAL A 227 -24.13 -6.01 53.66
N GLY A 228 -24.66 -4.85 53.26
CA GLY A 228 -25.24 -3.86 54.18
C GLY A 228 -26.46 -4.39 54.92
N PHE A 229 -27.40 -5.07 54.24
CA PHE A 229 -28.57 -5.63 54.89
C PHE A 229 -28.24 -6.87 55.71
N SER A 230 -27.20 -7.65 55.39
CA SER A 230 -26.70 -8.73 56.24
C SER A 230 -26.12 -8.20 57.56
N GLU A 231 -25.44 -7.06 57.56
CA GLU A 231 -24.95 -6.39 58.77
C GLU A 231 -26.13 -5.87 59.63
N LEU A 232 -27.15 -5.27 59.02
CA LEU A 232 -28.35 -4.78 59.68
C LEU A 232 -29.18 -5.92 60.30
N LEU A 233 -29.23 -7.08 59.61
CA LEU A 233 -29.93 -8.27 60.12
C LEU A 233 -29.37 -8.73 61.46
N ALA A 234 -28.06 -8.60 61.69
CA ALA A 234 -27.42 -8.95 62.98
C ALA A 234 -27.84 -8.05 64.12
N SER A 235 -28.34 -6.83 63.83
CA SER A 235 -28.79 -5.83 64.82
C SER A 235 -30.31 -5.60 64.86
N ALA A 236 -31.08 -6.35 64.05
CA ALA A 236 -32.53 -6.21 63.95
C ALA A 236 -33.25 -6.53 65.32
N GLY A 237 -34.11 -5.62 65.72
CA GLY A 237 -34.83 -5.70 67.01
C GLY A 237 -36.15 -6.43 66.93
N THR A 238 -36.78 -6.53 65.77
CA THR A 238 -38.09 -7.14 65.56
C THR A 238 -38.04 -8.24 64.48
N GLU A 239 -38.95 -9.17 64.48
CA GLU A 239 -39.08 -10.25 63.52
C GLU A 239 -39.52 -9.68 62.13
N GLU A 240 -40.31 -8.61 62.15
CA GLU A 240 -40.71 -7.90 60.91
C GLU A 240 -39.52 -7.29 60.23
N GLU A 241 -38.61 -6.62 60.95
CA GLU A 241 -37.35 -6.07 60.38
C GLU A 241 -36.44 -7.17 59.79
N LYS A 242 -36.32 -8.31 60.53
CA LYS A 242 -35.55 -9.45 60.08
C LYS A 242 -36.06 -9.99 58.72
N THR A 243 -37.41 -10.16 58.68
CA THR A 243 -38.07 -10.66 57.48
C THR A 243 -37.80 -9.72 56.26
N GLN A 244 -38.00 -8.40 56.48
CA GLN A 244 -37.69 -7.41 55.37
C GLN A 244 -36.25 -7.43 54.94
N PHE A 245 -35.27 -7.48 55.84
CA PHE A 245 -33.87 -7.53 55.48
C PHE A 245 -33.51 -8.83 54.75
N LEU A 246 -34.07 -9.97 55.17
CA LEU A 246 -33.89 -11.24 54.47
C LEU A 246 -34.45 -11.22 53.04
N GLU A 247 -35.61 -10.62 52.82
CA GLU A 247 -36.23 -10.48 51.51
C GLU A 247 -35.33 -9.63 50.58
N ILE A 248 -34.74 -8.52 51.10
CA ILE A 248 -33.84 -7.67 50.35
C ILE A 248 -32.53 -8.44 49.99
N VAL A 249 -31.97 -9.16 50.95
CA VAL A 249 -30.77 -10.00 50.71
C VAL A 249 -31.06 -11.06 49.66
N HIS A 250 -32.21 -11.74 49.76
CA HIS A 250 -32.59 -12.81 48.84
C HIS A 250 -32.79 -12.28 47.42
N SER A 251 -33.55 -11.19 47.24
CA SER A 251 -33.82 -10.59 45.94
C SER A 251 -32.54 -10.09 45.25
N ASN A 252 -31.60 -9.49 46.02
CA ASN A 252 -30.33 -9.06 45.46
C ASN A 252 -29.37 -10.23 45.09
N ASN A 253 -29.46 -11.34 45.84
CA ASN A 253 -28.74 -12.56 45.52
C ASN A 253 -29.26 -13.20 44.22
N GLU A 254 -30.59 -13.28 44.03
CA GLU A 254 -31.18 -13.74 42.76
C GLU A 254 -30.76 -12.86 41.59
N LEU A 255 -30.77 -11.52 41.77
CA LEU A 255 -30.29 -10.58 40.73
C LEU A 255 -28.82 -10.82 40.39
N LEU A 256 -27.97 -11.02 41.39
CA LEU A 256 -26.53 -11.28 41.16
C LEU A 256 -26.31 -12.61 40.44
N GLN A 257 -27.05 -13.66 40.78
CA GLN A 257 -26.98 -14.94 40.07
C GLN A 257 -27.40 -14.81 38.62
N GLN A 258 -28.45 -14.04 38.32
CA GLN A 258 -28.89 -13.77 36.96
C GLN A 258 -27.81 -13.01 36.14
N LEU A 259 -27.23 -11.96 36.73
CA LEU A 259 -26.16 -11.20 36.07
C LEU A 259 -24.94 -12.07 35.75
N ILE A 260 -24.57 -12.98 36.65
CA ILE A 260 -23.47 -13.93 36.43
C ILE A 260 -23.82 -14.89 35.28
N ALA A 261 -25.03 -15.40 35.22
CA ALA A 261 -25.49 -16.28 34.14
C ALA A 261 -25.45 -15.55 32.80
N ASP A 262 -25.97 -14.31 32.75
CA ASP A 262 -25.97 -13.49 31.53
C ASP A 262 -24.54 -13.22 31.01
N ILE A 263 -23.57 -12.92 31.91
CA ILE A 263 -22.15 -12.72 31.56
C ILE A 263 -21.54 -14.01 31.02
N LEU A 264 -21.83 -15.17 31.60
CA LEU A 264 -21.31 -16.45 31.14
C LEU A 264 -21.87 -16.81 29.78
N ASP A 265 -23.16 -16.57 29.54
CA ASP A 265 -23.80 -16.83 28.26
C ASP A 265 -23.23 -15.91 27.17
N LEU A 266 -23.05 -14.62 27.48
CA LEU A 266 -22.39 -13.70 26.54
C LEU A 266 -20.95 -14.15 26.22
N SER A 267 -20.20 -14.62 27.23
CA SER A 267 -18.85 -15.14 27.04
C SER A 267 -18.81 -16.36 26.12
N LYS A 268 -19.80 -17.26 26.22
CA LYS A 268 -19.95 -18.43 25.34
C LYS A 268 -20.31 -18.01 23.93
N ILE A 269 -21.17 -16.99 23.77
CA ILE A 269 -21.52 -16.42 22.45
C ILE A 269 -20.28 -15.83 21.78
N GLU A 270 -19.50 -15.00 22.50
CA GLU A 270 -18.27 -14.40 21.98
C GLU A 270 -17.20 -15.45 21.59
N ALA A 271 -17.09 -16.52 22.41
CA ALA A 271 -16.20 -17.64 22.13
C ALA A 271 -16.68 -18.58 21.02
N GLY A 272 -17.93 -18.44 20.55
CA GLY A 272 -18.55 -19.35 19.60
C GLY A 272 -18.78 -20.75 20.16
N THR A 273 -18.86 -20.89 21.49
CA THR A 273 -19.02 -22.16 22.21
C THR A 273 -20.42 -22.37 22.75
N LEU A 274 -21.38 -21.51 22.37
CA LEU A 274 -22.76 -21.70 22.70
C LEU A 274 -23.32 -22.94 22.01
N GLU A 275 -23.69 -23.94 22.78
CA GLU A 275 -24.31 -25.17 22.28
C GLU A 275 -25.84 -25.03 22.36
N PHE A 276 -26.52 -25.27 21.24
CA PHE A 276 -27.98 -25.29 21.17
C PHE A 276 -28.46 -26.74 21.23
N THR A 277 -29.41 -26.99 22.13
CA THR A 277 -30.04 -28.30 22.28
C THR A 277 -31.42 -28.25 21.64
N PHE A 278 -31.50 -28.56 20.37
CA PHE A 278 -32.76 -28.54 19.65
C PHE A 278 -33.64 -29.69 20.02
N SER A 279 -34.90 -29.38 20.36
CA SER A 279 -35.95 -30.34 20.69
C SER A 279 -37.30 -29.89 20.11
N GLU A 280 -38.25 -30.81 20.04
CA GLU A 280 -39.62 -30.46 19.70
C GLU A 280 -40.26 -29.73 20.90
N VAL A 281 -40.67 -28.49 20.66
CA VAL A 281 -41.32 -27.65 21.69
C VAL A 281 -42.74 -27.35 21.25
N ASP A 282 -43.71 -27.72 22.11
CA ASP A 282 -45.08 -27.28 21.94
C ASP A 282 -45.22 -25.82 22.41
N VAL A 283 -45.28 -24.91 21.42
CA VAL A 283 -45.38 -23.46 21.66
C VAL A 283 -46.66 -23.12 22.44
N LYS A 284 -47.74 -23.86 22.20
CA LYS A 284 -49.00 -23.65 22.95
C LYS A 284 -48.85 -23.97 24.43
N GLN A 285 -48.19 -25.09 24.74
CA GLN A 285 -47.90 -25.45 26.15
C GLN A 285 -46.95 -24.44 26.80
N LEU A 286 -45.91 -24.01 26.07
CA LEU A 286 -44.98 -22.98 26.54
C LEU A 286 -45.71 -21.66 26.88
N MET A 287 -46.64 -21.23 26.05
CA MET A 287 -47.44 -20.02 26.31
C MET A 287 -48.38 -20.19 27.52
N LEU A 288 -48.92 -21.39 27.73
CA LEU A 288 -49.71 -21.72 28.93
C LEU A 288 -48.87 -21.66 30.20
N ASP A 289 -47.68 -22.24 30.17
CA ASP A 289 -46.74 -22.24 31.30
C ASP A 289 -46.34 -20.79 31.68
N ILE A 290 -46.03 -19.94 30.67
CA ILE A 290 -45.72 -18.52 30.86
C ILE A 290 -46.92 -17.76 31.45
N GLU A 291 -48.14 -17.95 30.91
CA GLU A 291 -49.35 -17.34 31.41
C GLU A 291 -49.59 -17.71 32.89
N GLN A 292 -49.43 -18.96 33.26
CA GLN A 292 -49.60 -19.44 34.62
C GLN A 292 -48.57 -18.82 35.58
N LEU A 293 -47.30 -18.69 35.13
CA LEU A 293 -46.25 -18.06 35.92
C LEU A 293 -46.54 -16.58 36.20
N PHE A 294 -47.00 -15.83 35.16
CA PHE A 294 -47.39 -14.43 35.35
C PHE A 294 -48.64 -14.27 36.21
N ARG A 295 -49.62 -15.16 36.09
CA ARG A 295 -50.83 -15.14 36.99
C ARG A 295 -50.44 -15.31 38.44
N MET A 296 -49.55 -16.24 38.79
CA MET A 296 -49.06 -16.42 40.16
C MET A 296 -48.34 -15.17 40.70
N ARG A 297 -47.52 -14.51 39.86
CA ARG A 297 -46.80 -13.27 40.24
C ARG A 297 -47.70 -12.06 40.38
N LEU A 298 -48.89 -12.07 39.79
CA LEU A 298 -49.85 -10.96 39.77
C LEU A 298 -51.02 -11.14 40.76
N GLU A 299 -51.03 -12.18 41.63
CA GLU A 299 -52.15 -12.46 42.56
C GLU A 299 -52.60 -11.23 43.35
N ASP A 300 -51.65 -10.37 43.76
CA ASP A 300 -51.98 -9.13 44.50
C ASP A 300 -52.41 -7.95 43.63
N LYS A 301 -52.14 -8.03 42.28
CA LYS A 301 -52.41 -6.96 41.27
C LYS A 301 -53.44 -7.37 40.21
N ALA A 302 -54.06 -8.53 40.34
CA ALA A 302 -54.94 -9.13 39.33
C ALA A 302 -56.19 -8.27 39.01
N ALA A 303 -56.58 -7.34 39.87
CA ALA A 303 -57.69 -6.42 39.61
C ALA A 303 -57.37 -5.32 38.54
N VAL A 304 -56.07 -5.10 38.19
CA VAL A 304 -55.63 -4.01 37.31
C VAL A 304 -55.05 -4.51 35.99
N ILE A 305 -54.57 -5.75 35.94
CA ILE A 305 -53.85 -6.30 34.75
C ILE A 305 -54.65 -7.48 34.20
N GLN A 306 -55.08 -7.38 32.94
CA GLN A 306 -55.68 -8.46 32.18
C GLN A 306 -54.64 -9.11 31.26
N ILE A 307 -54.39 -10.41 31.44
CA ILE A 307 -53.55 -11.20 30.52
C ILE A 307 -54.47 -11.73 29.44
N ILE A 308 -54.19 -11.34 28.18
CA ILE A 308 -54.89 -11.81 26.99
C ILE A 308 -53.90 -12.68 26.21
N ARG A 309 -54.27 -13.92 25.90
CA ARG A 309 -53.51 -14.84 25.10
C ARG A 309 -54.21 -15.06 23.76
N GLU A 310 -53.50 -14.78 22.69
CA GLU A 310 -53.91 -15.12 21.32
C GLU A 310 -53.02 -16.25 20.84
N THR A 311 -53.56 -17.48 20.80
CA THR A 311 -52.84 -18.66 20.29
C THR A 311 -53.53 -19.19 19.05
N PRO A 312 -52.83 -19.79 18.08
CA PRO A 312 -53.42 -20.52 16.98
C PRO A 312 -54.34 -21.65 17.49
N ALA A 313 -55.41 -21.95 16.75
CA ALA A 313 -56.33 -23.01 17.11
C ALA A 313 -55.70 -24.40 17.03
N ASP A 314 -54.72 -24.60 16.15
CA ASP A 314 -54.05 -25.86 15.87
C ASP A 314 -52.81 -26.08 16.76
N GLU A 315 -52.31 -27.31 16.80
CA GLU A 315 -51.02 -27.63 17.45
C GLU A 315 -49.90 -26.88 16.75
N CYS A 316 -49.04 -26.24 17.55
CA CYS A 316 -47.88 -25.49 17.03
C CYS A 316 -46.60 -26.08 17.65
N ILE A 317 -46.05 -27.08 16.98
CA ILE A 317 -44.77 -27.71 17.37
C ILE A 317 -43.64 -27.06 16.58
N MET A 318 -42.62 -26.57 17.29
CA MET A 318 -41.43 -25.97 16.72
C MET A 318 -40.19 -26.76 17.16
N TYR A 319 -39.29 -27.04 16.24
CA TYR A 319 -38.00 -27.65 16.57
C TYR A 319 -36.97 -26.54 16.86
N THR A 320 -36.75 -26.33 18.15
CA THR A 320 -35.91 -25.20 18.63
C THR A 320 -35.22 -25.54 19.94
N ASP A 321 -34.33 -24.70 20.37
CA ASP A 321 -33.77 -24.70 21.74
C ASP A 321 -34.75 -23.99 22.68
N ARG A 322 -35.06 -24.62 23.84
CA ARG A 322 -36.09 -24.17 24.79
C ARG A 322 -35.55 -23.22 25.84
#